data_b0ffcfe6fc05d623982ee85afaef0b9d
#
_entry.id   b0ffcfe6fc05d623982ee85afaef0b9d
#
_cell.length_a   1.000
_cell.length_b   1.000
_cell.length_c   1.000
_cell.angle_alpha   90.00
_cell.angle_beta   90.00
_cell.angle_gamma   90.00
#
_symmetry.space_group_name_H-M   'P 1'
#
loop_
_entity.id
_entity.type
_entity.pdbx_description
1 polymer ?
#
loop_
_entity_poly.entity_id
_entity_poly.type
_entity_poly.pdbx_seq_one_letter_code
_entity_poly.pdbx_strand_id
1 'polypeptide(L)'
;MQREDNPVMTTGLERIAAKARSETKFRFTSLGHHITRERVWGNLNRIPSKSAPGCDGQTVSEAKQDFNGWIDPMLQSVHRQSYRAPPIKRVYIPKPGKQEKRPLGVPSVADRALQRSVSEVLSAIYEQDFLPCSFGGRPELSAHKALATLNEIIAGRKVGWVLEADLKNFFGSLDHGWLLRFVELRVGDPRIISLIRRWLKAGIMEDGEIHANTEGTPQGGSISVLLSNLYLHYVLDLWFTKVVKTHLQGEAYLVRYIDDFVICFQYRSDAMRVQQVLSKRLAKFGLALEPNKTKLVEFGRFADRHAQKRGRKRPETLYFLGFTIYCTRNLKGNYQVGFRTEKSRLRRSIMKLSDLMRRMRHLPVKEQVINLNRVLRGHYAYYGIARNFRALKKVYRNVERCWRKMLGSRNREGQVTWDVFLKIKTCYPLQQPKLVLPYPRLQAIAVL
;
A
#
# COMPACT_ATOMS: atom_id res chain seq x y z
N MET A 1 1.21 18.51 -12.18
CA MET A 1 1.11 19.27 -10.91
C MET A 1 0.86 18.25 -9.81
N GLN A 2 1.91 17.79 -9.15
CA GLN A 2 1.82 17.06 -7.89
C GLN A 2 1.43 18.11 -6.85
N ARG A 3 0.27 17.95 -6.24
CA ARG A 3 -0.02 18.63 -4.98
C ARG A 3 0.90 18.00 -3.94
N GLU A 4 1.90 18.73 -3.53
CA GLU A 4 2.61 18.54 -2.28
C GLU A 4 1.63 18.87 -1.16
N ASP A 5 0.79 17.91 -0.78
CA ASP A 5 0.11 17.92 0.51
C ASP A 5 1.13 17.48 1.56
N ASN A 6 2.13 18.33 1.83
CA ASN A 6 2.88 18.26 3.07
C ASN A 6 1.86 18.54 4.18
N PRO A 7 1.60 17.62 5.12
CA PRO A 7 0.79 17.94 6.28
C PRO A 7 1.53 19.03 7.04
N VAL A 8 0.91 20.20 7.14
CA VAL A 8 1.36 21.27 8.05
C VAL A 8 1.34 20.66 9.46
N MET A 9 2.49 20.15 9.91
CA MET A 9 2.65 19.70 11.29
C MET A 9 2.48 20.92 12.18
N THR A 10 1.41 20.95 12.94
CA THR A 10 1.23 21.98 13.95
C THR A 10 2.37 21.88 14.97
N THR A 11 2.85 23.00 15.51
CA THR A 11 3.96 23.07 16.49
C THR A 11 3.84 22.06 17.65
N GLY A 12 2.62 21.65 18.01
CA GLY A 12 2.36 20.61 19.02
C GLY A 12 2.79 19.21 18.61
N LEU A 13 2.58 18.80 17.33
CA LEU A 13 3.01 17.48 16.85
C LEU A 13 4.53 17.41 16.67
N GLU A 14 5.18 18.51 16.30
CA GLU A 14 6.64 18.59 16.23
C GLU A 14 7.30 18.36 17.58
N ARG A 15 6.73 18.92 18.65
CA ARG A 15 7.19 18.68 20.04
C ARG A 15 7.03 17.22 20.43
N ILE A 16 5.89 16.58 20.08
CA ILE A 16 5.69 15.15 20.30
C ILE A 16 6.75 14.34 19.55
N ALA A 17 6.98 14.64 18.28
CA ALA A 17 7.97 13.93 17.47
C ALA A 17 9.40 14.11 18.02
N ALA A 18 9.78 15.32 18.42
CA ALA A 18 11.07 15.60 19.02
C ALA A 18 11.26 14.81 20.33
N LYS A 19 10.26 14.82 21.21
CA LYS A 19 10.27 14.05 22.46
C LYS A 19 10.33 12.53 22.20
N ALA A 20 9.55 12.04 21.24
CA ALA A 20 9.57 10.63 20.88
C ALA A 20 10.92 10.15 20.35
N ARG A 21 11.62 11.00 19.59
CA ARG A 21 12.96 10.75 19.06
C ARG A 21 14.04 10.76 20.14
N SER A 22 14.00 11.75 21.05
CA SER A 22 15.00 11.86 22.13
C SER A 22 14.81 10.79 23.20
N GLU A 23 13.58 10.40 23.49
CA GLU A 23 13.25 9.45 24.55
C GLU A 23 12.43 8.27 24.02
N THR A 24 13.14 7.28 23.50
CA THR A 24 12.55 6.09 22.83
C THR A 24 11.69 5.20 23.72
N LYS A 25 11.73 5.36 25.05
CA LYS A 25 10.89 4.65 26.03
C LYS A 25 9.82 5.53 26.67
N PHE A 26 9.77 6.81 26.32
CA PHE A 26 8.81 7.73 26.92
C PHE A 26 7.38 7.35 26.57
N ARG A 27 6.51 7.30 27.58
CA ARG A 27 5.09 6.96 27.45
C ARG A 27 4.27 8.25 27.54
N PHE A 28 3.61 8.60 26.45
CA PHE A 28 2.82 9.85 26.34
C PHE A 28 1.46 9.69 27.02
N THR A 29 1.24 10.43 28.10
CA THR A 29 0.02 10.35 28.92
C THR A 29 -1.01 11.44 28.60
N SER A 30 -0.64 12.47 27.84
CA SER A 30 -1.52 13.58 27.48
C SER A 30 -1.46 13.85 25.97
N LEU A 31 -2.33 13.23 25.20
CA LEU A 31 -2.42 13.33 23.74
C LEU A 31 -3.79 13.81 23.24
N GLY A 32 -4.84 13.58 24.03
CA GLY A 32 -6.23 13.86 23.63
C GLY A 32 -6.50 15.33 23.30
N HIS A 33 -5.78 16.28 23.92
CA HIS A 33 -5.92 17.71 23.65
C HIS A 33 -5.42 18.11 22.25
N HIS A 34 -4.65 17.26 21.58
CA HIS A 34 -4.26 17.46 20.18
C HIS A 34 -5.34 17.08 19.18
N ILE A 35 -6.44 16.44 19.63
CA ILE A 35 -7.61 16.17 18.78
C ILE A 35 -8.52 17.39 18.86
N THR A 36 -8.16 18.43 18.11
CA THR A 36 -8.89 19.71 18.10
C THR A 36 -9.92 19.73 16.99
N ARG A 37 -10.88 20.67 17.11
CA ARG A 37 -11.89 20.96 16.10
C ARG A 37 -11.26 21.25 14.73
N GLU A 38 -10.21 22.08 14.70
CA GLU A 38 -9.49 22.48 13.49
C GLU A 38 -8.82 21.27 12.82
N ARG A 39 -8.25 20.36 13.61
CA ARG A 39 -7.64 19.14 13.10
C ARG A 39 -8.67 18.20 12.48
N VAL A 40 -9.81 18.02 13.15
CA VAL A 40 -10.90 17.18 12.61
C VAL A 40 -11.46 17.81 11.34
N TRP A 41 -11.66 19.12 11.30
CA TRP A 41 -12.09 19.85 10.11
C TRP A 41 -11.11 19.72 8.95
N GLY A 42 -9.82 19.92 9.21
CA GLY A 42 -8.75 19.73 8.21
C GLY A 42 -8.77 18.32 7.63
N ASN A 43 -8.95 17.31 8.48
CA ASN A 43 -9.03 15.91 8.06
C ASN A 43 -10.34 15.56 7.31
N LEU A 44 -11.46 16.16 7.69
CA LEU A 44 -12.72 16.03 6.96
C LEU A 44 -12.58 16.59 5.52
N ASN A 45 -11.91 17.73 5.38
CA ASN A 45 -11.66 18.35 4.06
C ASN A 45 -10.78 17.51 3.13
N ARG A 46 -9.91 16.68 3.68
CA ARG A 46 -9.06 15.74 2.92
C ARG A 46 -9.79 14.47 2.48
N ILE A 47 -11.02 14.22 2.96
CA ILE A 47 -11.83 13.09 2.49
C ILE A 47 -12.42 13.47 1.12
N PRO A 48 -12.18 12.65 0.06
CA PRO A 48 -12.74 12.92 -1.26
C PRO A 48 -14.27 13.05 -1.22
N SER A 49 -14.84 14.05 -1.88
CA SER A 49 -16.28 14.34 -1.85
C SER A 49 -17.15 13.18 -2.35
N LYS A 50 -16.62 12.35 -3.25
CA LYS A 50 -17.31 11.15 -3.79
C LYS A 50 -17.08 9.89 -2.97
N SER A 51 -16.52 9.99 -1.74
CA SER A 51 -16.34 8.84 -0.88
C SER A 51 -17.69 8.27 -0.44
N ALA A 52 -17.78 6.95 -0.38
CA ALA A 52 -18.98 6.25 0.06
C ALA A 52 -19.36 6.64 1.50
N PRO A 53 -20.65 6.83 1.81
CA PRO A 53 -21.13 7.03 3.18
C PRO A 53 -20.99 5.75 4.04
N GLY A 54 -20.96 5.93 5.35
CA GLY A 54 -20.97 4.83 6.31
C GLY A 54 -22.35 4.18 6.47
N CYS A 55 -22.58 3.58 7.64
CA CYS A 55 -23.89 3.01 7.99
C CYS A 55 -24.97 4.08 8.24
N ASP A 56 -24.56 5.29 8.61
CA ASP A 56 -25.41 6.47 8.84
C ASP A 56 -25.93 7.10 7.54
N GLY A 57 -25.45 6.67 6.38
CA GLY A 57 -25.84 7.23 5.09
C GLY A 57 -25.30 8.66 4.82
N GLN A 58 -24.67 9.30 5.80
CA GLN A 58 -24.20 10.69 5.69
C GLN A 58 -23.08 10.82 4.66
N THR A 59 -23.27 11.69 3.67
CA THR A 59 -22.26 12.04 2.66
C THR A 59 -21.20 13.00 3.20
N VAL A 60 -20.09 13.12 2.49
CA VAL A 60 -19.03 14.09 2.86
C VAL A 60 -19.54 15.54 2.80
N SER A 61 -20.43 15.86 1.87
CA SER A 61 -21.00 17.21 1.75
C SER A 61 -21.90 17.54 2.93
N GLU A 62 -22.79 16.64 3.32
CA GLU A 62 -23.68 16.81 4.47
C GLU A 62 -22.89 16.89 5.79
N ALA A 63 -21.87 16.03 5.97
CA ALA A 63 -20.99 16.10 7.14
C ALA A 63 -20.24 17.43 7.25
N LYS A 64 -19.90 18.07 6.12
CA LYS A 64 -19.27 19.41 6.12
C LYS A 64 -20.28 20.52 6.42
N GLN A 65 -21.48 20.43 5.90
CA GLN A 65 -22.55 21.41 6.14
C GLN A 65 -22.96 21.42 7.63
N ASP A 66 -23.11 20.27 8.23
CA ASP A 66 -23.50 20.09 9.63
C ASP A 66 -22.30 19.95 10.58
N PHE A 67 -21.11 20.40 10.19
CA PHE A 67 -19.89 20.21 11.00
C PHE A 67 -20.05 20.74 12.44
N ASN A 68 -20.69 21.88 12.61
CA ASN A 68 -20.93 22.49 13.92
C ASN A 68 -21.87 21.69 14.80
N GLY A 69 -22.83 20.98 14.21
CA GLY A 69 -23.80 20.18 14.94
C GLY A 69 -23.21 18.92 15.58
N TRP A 70 -22.25 18.27 14.93
CA TRP A 70 -21.73 17.01 15.43
C TRP A 70 -20.34 17.06 16.08
N ILE A 71 -19.50 18.11 15.79
CA ILE A 71 -18.11 18.11 16.23
C ILE A 71 -17.96 18.27 17.75
N ASP A 72 -18.64 19.22 18.36
CA ASP A 72 -18.48 19.49 19.79
C ASP A 72 -19.02 18.35 20.68
N PRO A 73 -20.21 17.76 20.43
CA PRO A 73 -20.64 16.54 21.09
C PRO A 73 -19.65 15.37 20.92
N MET A 74 -19.09 15.20 19.72
CA MET A 74 -18.08 14.17 19.46
C MET A 74 -16.83 14.39 20.33
N LEU A 75 -16.24 15.58 20.31
CA LEU A 75 -15.04 15.89 21.09
C LEU A 75 -15.28 15.76 22.59
N GLN A 76 -16.42 16.22 23.10
CA GLN A 76 -16.80 16.02 24.50
C GLN A 76 -16.87 14.54 24.86
N SER A 77 -17.48 13.71 24.00
CA SER A 77 -17.57 12.26 24.22
C SER A 77 -16.20 11.58 24.21
N VAL A 78 -15.28 12.05 23.37
CA VAL A 78 -13.87 11.61 23.37
C VAL A 78 -13.18 11.96 24.68
N HIS A 79 -13.30 13.23 25.12
CA HIS A 79 -12.67 13.68 26.36
C HIS A 79 -13.23 12.98 27.61
N ARG A 80 -14.51 12.71 27.63
CA ARG A 80 -15.19 11.95 28.71
C ARG A 80 -15.03 10.43 28.58
N GLN A 81 -14.30 9.94 27.57
CA GLN A 81 -14.15 8.52 27.26
C GLN A 81 -15.50 7.78 27.06
N SER A 82 -16.54 8.48 26.68
CA SER A 82 -17.88 7.95 26.42
C SER A 82 -18.19 7.77 24.93
N TYR A 83 -17.25 8.13 24.03
CA TYR A 83 -17.43 8.01 22.58
C TYR A 83 -17.85 6.59 22.19
N ARG A 84 -18.88 6.47 21.37
CA ARG A 84 -19.33 5.20 20.80
C ARG A 84 -19.04 5.18 19.31
N ALA A 85 -18.16 4.28 18.88
CA ALA A 85 -17.87 4.12 17.46
C ALA A 85 -19.10 3.57 16.73
N PRO A 86 -19.58 4.23 15.65
CA PRO A 86 -20.67 3.69 14.84
C PRO A 86 -20.28 2.35 14.21
N PRO A 87 -21.24 1.46 13.92
CA PRO A 87 -20.97 0.24 13.17
C PRO A 87 -20.36 0.54 11.82
N ILE A 88 -19.51 -0.35 11.34
CA ILE A 88 -18.77 -0.19 10.10
C ILE A 88 -19.52 -0.91 8.98
N LYS A 89 -19.94 -0.17 7.95
CA LYS A 89 -20.60 -0.74 6.78
C LYS A 89 -19.69 -1.65 6.00
N ARG A 90 -20.06 -2.92 5.84
CA ARG A 90 -19.30 -3.87 5.01
C ARG A 90 -19.68 -3.72 3.54
N VAL A 91 -18.65 -3.64 2.68
CA VAL A 91 -18.81 -3.60 1.24
C VAL A 91 -17.84 -4.60 0.62
N TYR A 92 -18.32 -5.39 -0.32
CA TYR A 92 -17.49 -6.40 -0.99
C TYR A 92 -16.96 -5.90 -2.33
N ILE A 93 -15.63 -5.86 -2.46
CA ILE A 93 -14.97 -5.53 -3.72
C ILE A 93 -14.43 -6.81 -4.37
N PRO A 94 -14.73 -7.06 -5.66
CA PRO A 94 -14.21 -8.23 -6.36
C PRO A 94 -12.68 -8.27 -6.31
N LYS A 95 -12.09 -9.40 -5.89
CA LYS A 95 -10.65 -9.61 -6.02
C LYS A 95 -10.32 -9.76 -7.51
N PRO A 96 -9.40 -8.97 -8.06
CA PRO A 96 -9.10 -9.00 -9.48
C PRO A 96 -8.64 -10.40 -9.95
N GLY A 97 -9.38 -11.02 -10.87
CA GLY A 97 -9.05 -12.34 -11.44
C GLY A 97 -9.37 -13.55 -10.55
N LYS A 98 -10.16 -13.36 -9.49
CA LYS A 98 -10.70 -14.42 -8.63
C LYS A 98 -12.20 -14.22 -8.48
N GLN A 99 -12.94 -15.28 -8.20
CA GLN A 99 -14.37 -15.19 -7.83
C GLN A 99 -14.58 -14.61 -6.43
N GLU A 100 -13.57 -14.73 -5.57
CA GLU A 100 -13.60 -14.21 -4.22
C GLU A 100 -13.71 -12.68 -4.18
N LYS A 101 -14.47 -12.17 -3.25
CA LYS A 101 -14.58 -10.75 -2.93
C LYS A 101 -13.69 -10.41 -1.72
N ARG A 102 -13.20 -9.17 -1.67
CA ARG A 102 -12.51 -8.62 -0.51
C ARG A 102 -13.51 -7.81 0.30
N PRO A 103 -13.72 -8.13 1.59
CA PRO A 103 -14.54 -7.29 2.46
C PRO A 103 -13.79 -5.99 2.76
N LEU A 104 -14.45 -4.86 2.56
CA LEU A 104 -13.99 -3.54 3.01
C LEU A 104 -14.97 -3.00 4.05
N GLY A 105 -14.43 -2.41 5.10
CA GLY A 105 -15.19 -1.67 6.07
C GLY A 105 -15.22 -0.17 5.72
N VAL A 106 -16.41 0.42 5.69
CA VAL A 106 -16.60 1.86 5.44
C VAL A 106 -17.16 2.48 6.72
N PRO A 107 -16.30 3.12 7.55
CA PRO A 107 -16.76 3.88 8.72
C PRO A 107 -17.58 5.11 8.30
N SER A 108 -18.33 5.71 9.20
CA SER A 108 -19.00 6.99 8.97
C SER A 108 -18.01 8.10 8.59
N VAL A 109 -18.48 9.15 7.93
CA VAL A 109 -17.61 10.25 7.48
C VAL A 109 -16.97 10.97 8.67
N ALA A 110 -17.76 11.26 9.70
CA ALA A 110 -17.30 11.89 10.93
C ALA A 110 -16.24 11.04 11.66
N ASP A 111 -16.48 9.72 11.76
CA ASP A 111 -15.54 8.80 12.38
C ASP A 111 -14.23 8.67 11.58
N ARG A 112 -14.30 8.68 10.23
CA ARG A 112 -13.09 8.72 9.39
C ARG A 112 -12.24 9.96 9.63
N ALA A 113 -12.87 11.13 9.83
CA ALA A 113 -12.17 12.37 10.15
C ALA A 113 -11.49 12.30 11.53
N LEU A 114 -12.20 11.75 12.54
CA LEU A 114 -11.65 11.53 13.87
C LEU A 114 -10.50 10.51 13.85
N GLN A 115 -10.66 9.37 13.19
CA GLN A 115 -9.60 8.35 13.03
C GLN A 115 -8.33 8.92 12.38
N ARG A 116 -8.46 9.78 11.35
CA ARG A 116 -7.33 10.46 10.72
C ARG A 116 -6.64 11.40 11.69
N SER A 117 -7.41 12.13 12.49
CA SER A 117 -6.86 13.08 13.47
C SER A 117 -6.06 12.37 14.57
N VAL A 118 -6.56 11.22 15.05
CA VAL A 118 -5.82 10.38 15.99
C VAL A 118 -4.60 9.75 15.31
N SER A 119 -4.73 9.31 14.06
CA SER A 119 -3.61 8.73 13.30
C SER A 119 -2.47 9.74 13.11
N GLU A 120 -2.76 11.03 12.87
CA GLU A 120 -1.73 12.08 12.78
C GLU A 120 -0.96 12.26 14.10
N VAL A 121 -1.69 12.28 15.23
CA VAL A 121 -1.07 12.40 16.56
C VAL A 121 -0.18 11.19 16.85
N LEU A 122 -0.66 9.98 16.59
CA LEU A 122 0.10 8.76 16.80
C LEU A 122 1.28 8.62 15.84
N SER A 123 1.14 9.09 14.60
CA SER A 123 2.23 9.09 13.61
C SER A 123 3.40 9.95 14.07
N ALA A 124 3.16 11.07 14.77
CA ALA A 124 4.24 11.89 15.33
C ALA A 124 5.14 11.10 16.29
N ILE A 125 4.59 10.09 16.96
CA ILE A 125 5.33 9.19 17.87
C ILE A 125 5.98 8.05 17.08
N TYR A 126 5.16 7.24 16.39
CA TYR A 126 5.60 5.95 15.84
C TYR A 126 6.49 6.07 14.61
N GLU A 127 6.43 7.19 13.86
CA GLU A 127 7.39 7.44 12.77
C GLU A 127 8.83 7.59 13.27
N GLN A 128 9.01 7.92 14.55
CA GLN A 128 10.34 7.94 15.18
C GLN A 128 10.83 6.55 15.61
N ASP A 129 9.90 5.61 15.81
CA ASP A 129 10.19 4.24 16.23
C ASP A 129 10.33 3.27 15.05
N PHE A 130 9.60 3.50 13.95
CA PHE A 130 9.56 2.59 12.80
C PHE A 130 10.92 2.45 12.12
N LEU A 131 11.31 1.20 11.86
CA LEU A 131 12.57 0.90 11.21
C LEU A 131 12.55 1.25 9.71
N PRO A 132 13.72 1.50 9.09
CA PRO A 132 13.84 1.82 7.66
C PRO A 132 13.36 0.71 6.73
N CYS A 133 13.24 -0.53 7.21
CA CYS A 133 12.74 -1.65 6.41
C CYS A 133 11.23 -1.59 6.12
N SER A 134 10.45 -0.73 6.79
CA SER A 134 8.99 -0.58 6.64
C SER A 134 8.66 0.63 5.77
N PHE A 135 7.94 0.42 4.66
CA PHE A 135 7.65 1.45 3.65
C PHE A 135 6.17 1.78 3.48
N GLY A 136 5.28 0.81 3.67
CA GLY A 136 3.87 0.96 3.32
C GLY A 136 3.08 1.84 4.26
N GLY A 137 2.33 2.81 3.75
CA GLY A 137 1.43 3.67 4.54
C GLY A 137 2.11 4.65 5.48
N ARG A 138 3.39 4.93 5.26
CA ARG A 138 4.18 5.90 6.01
C ARG A 138 4.40 7.17 5.21
N PRO A 139 4.46 8.36 5.88
CA PRO A 139 4.78 9.62 5.20
C PRO A 139 6.08 9.54 4.40
N GLU A 140 6.13 10.23 3.27
CA GLU A 140 7.30 10.33 2.38
C GLU A 140 7.84 8.99 1.83
N LEU A 141 7.31 7.84 2.27
CA LEU A 141 7.66 6.53 1.76
C LEU A 141 6.65 6.05 0.70
N SER A 142 7.10 5.15 -0.18
CA SER A 142 6.28 4.68 -1.30
C SER A 142 6.69 3.28 -1.75
N ALA A 143 5.84 2.64 -2.57
CA ALA A 143 6.16 1.38 -3.22
C ALA A 143 7.44 1.49 -4.08
N HIS A 144 7.67 2.65 -4.70
CA HIS A 144 8.87 2.87 -5.49
C HIS A 144 10.15 2.94 -4.63
N LYS A 145 10.10 3.56 -3.44
CA LYS A 145 11.23 3.55 -2.50
C LYS A 145 11.51 2.14 -2.00
N ALA A 146 10.49 1.34 -1.71
CA ALA A 146 10.65 -0.07 -1.34
C ALA A 146 11.31 -0.89 -2.47
N LEU A 147 10.86 -0.73 -3.72
CA LEU A 147 11.46 -1.39 -4.89
C LEU A 147 12.90 -0.92 -5.15
N ALA A 148 13.18 0.36 -4.96
CA ALA A 148 14.52 0.94 -5.09
C ALA A 148 15.47 0.37 -4.04
N THR A 149 15.04 0.31 -2.79
CA THR A 149 15.82 -0.28 -1.69
C THR A 149 16.06 -1.76 -1.92
N LEU A 150 15.04 -2.51 -2.36
CA LEU A 150 15.20 -3.92 -2.72
C LEU A 150 16.21 -4.10 -3.88
N ASN A 151 16.15 -3.24 -4.90
CA ASN A 151 17.11 -3.24 -6.00
C ASN A 151 18.54 -3.03 -5.49
N GLU A 152 18.76 -2.04 -4.63
CA GLU A 152 20.08 -1.72 -4.10
C GLU A 152 20.62 -2.84 -3.20
N ILE A 153 19.79 -3.44 -2.35
CA ILE A 153 20.16 -4.59 -1.54
C ILE A 153 20.61 -5.75 -2.45
N ILE A 154 19.79 -6.14 -3.44
CA ILE A 154 20.11 -7.29 -4.30
C ILE A 154 21.31 -7.05 -5.20
N ALA A 155 21.48 -5.83 -5.71
CA ALA A 155 22.57 -5.49 -6.62
C ALA A 155 23.89 -5.19 -5.89
N GLY A 156 23.83 -4.54 -4.72
CA GLY A 156 24.98 -4.00 -4.00
C GLY A 156 25.45 -4.85 -2.82
N ARG A 157 24.61 -5.75 -2.27
CA ARG A 157 24.95 -6.58 -1.11
C ARG A 157 25.15 -8.05 -1.47
N LYS A 158 25.62 -8.84 -0.51
CA LYS A 158 25.86 -10.28 -0.69
C LYS A 158 24.54 -11.07 -0.58
N VAL A 159 23.69 -10.95 -1.62
CA VAL A 159 22.41 -11.67 -1.68
C VAL A 159 22.55 -12.90 -2.57
N GLY A 160 22.16 -14.06 -2.03
CA GLY A 160 22.07 -15.33 -2.75
C GLY A 160 20.67 -15.94 -2.72
N TRP A 161 19.85 -15.57 -1.73
CA TRP A 161 18.52 -16.12 -1.52
C TRP A 161 17.54 -15.05 -1.09
N VAL A 162 16.30 -15.17 -1.54
CA VAL A 162 15.21 -14.24 -1.16
C VAL A 162 14.00 -15.06 -0.76
N LEU A 163 13.50 -14.79 0.45
CA LEU A 163 12.22 -15.29 0.94
C LEU A 163 11.15 -14.25 0.61
N GLU A 164 10.26 -14.58 -0.32
CA GLU A 164 9.02 -13.86 -0.61
C GLU A 164 7.96 -14.36 0.35
N ALA A 165 7.25 -13.48 1.05
CA ALA A 165 6.25 -13.87 2.03
C ALA A 165 5.06 -12.89 2.06
N ASP A 166 3.86 -13.43 2.23
CA ASP A 166 2.59 -12.71 2.37
C ASP A 166 1.84 -13.27 3.58
N LEU A 167 1.14 -12.42 4.31
CA LEU A 167 0.36 -12.83 5.49
C LEU A 167 -1.07 -13.21 5.07
N LYS A 168 -1.55 -14.34 5.59
CA LYS A 168 -2.92 -14.79 5.34
C LYS A 168 -3.89 -13.91 6.13
N ASN A 169 -4.86 -13.30 5.43
CA ASN A 169 -5.93 -12.49 6.02
C ASN A 169 -5.47 -11.49 7.11
N PHE A 170 -4.30 -10.84 6.91
CA PHE A 170 -3.61 -10.06 7.93
C PHE A 170 -4.51 -9.10 8.72
N PHE A 171 -5.28 -8.24 8.04
CA PHE A 171 -6.15 -7.28 8.72
C PHE A 171 -7.28 -7.93 9.53
N GLY A 172 -7.73 -9.11 9.12
CA GLY A 172 -8.77 -9.86 9.82
C GLY A 172 -8.25 -10.74 10.96
N SER A 173 -6.93 -10.90 11.09
CA SER A 173 -6.29 -11.79 12.09
C SER A 173 -5.52 -11.04 13.18
N LEU A 174 -5.61 -9.69 13.21
CA LEU A 174 -4.92 -8.90 14.22
C LEU A 174 -5.56 -9.11 15.59
N ASP A 175 -4.79 -9.64 16.53
CA ASP A 175 -5.22 -9.80 17.92
C ASP A 175 -5.33 -8.44 18.63
N HIS A 176 -6.53 -8.11 19.14
CA HIS A 176 -6.80 -6.83 19.79
C HIS A 176 -6.00 -6.64 21.09
N GLY A 177 -5.77 -7.72 21.83
CA GLY A 177 -5.02 -7.69 23.09
C GLY A 177 -3.56 -7.34 22.85
N TRP A 178 -2.91 -8.00 21.90
CA TRP A 178 -1.54 -7.69 21.52
C TRP A 178 -1.42 -6.28 20.92
N LEU A 179 -2.36 -5.89 20.07
CA LEU A 179 -2.34 -4.55 19.46
C LEU A 179 -2.42 -3.46 20.53
N LEU A 180 -3.33 -3.57 21.48
CA LEU A 180 -3.46 -2.60 22.58
C LEU A 180 -2.20 -2.59 23.46
N ARG A 181 -1.63 -3.74 23.80
CA ARG A 181 -0.35 -3.82 24.52
C ARG A 181 0.77 -3.07 23.77
N PHE A 182 0.86 -3.23 22.45
CA PHE A 182 1.86 -2.51 21.65
C PHE A 182 1.61 -1.00 21.63
N VAL A 183 0.36 -0.56 21.55
CA VAL A 183 0.00 0.86 21.66
C VAL A 183 0.43 1.41 23.03
N GLU A 184 0.12 0.69 24.10
CA GLU A 184 0.36 1.10 25.49
C GLU A 184 1.85 1.22 25.86
N LEU A 185 2.76 0.65 25.05
CA LEU A 185 4.20 0.85 25.23
C LEU A 185 4.63 2.31 25.07
N ARG A 186 3.96 3.07 24.21
CA ARG A 186 4.28 4.47 23.94
C ARG A 186 3.14 5.44 24.30
N VAL A 187 1.92 4.96 24.38
CA VAL A 187 0.72 5.76 24.64
C VAL A 187 0.12 5.37 25.98
N GLY A 188 0.04 6.35 26.89
CA GLY A 188 -0.57 6.21 28.20
C GLY A 188 -1.84 7.05 28.37
N ASP A 189 -2.25 7.82 27.35
CA ASP A 189 -3.49 8.62 27.40
C ASP A 189 -4.72 7.70 27.31
N PRO A 190 -5.53 7.62 28.39
CA PRO A 190 -6.68 6.72 28.43
C PRO A 190 -7.76 7.06 27.39
N ARG A 191 -7.83 8.32 26.95
CA ARG A 191 -8.77 8.77 25.91
C ARG A 191 -8.42 8.13 24.57
N ILE A 192 -7.14 8.15 24.20
CA ILE A 192 -6.65 7.54 22.95
C ILE A 192 -6.82 6.02 22.99
N ILE A 193 -6.41 5.37 24.09
CA ILE A 193 -6.55 3.92 24.27
C ILE A 193 -8.02 3.50 24.19
N SER A 194 -8.91 4.25 24.85
CA SER A 194 -10.37 4.02 24.81
C SER A 194 -10.91 4.12 23.39
N LEU A 195 -10.52 5.14 22.62
CA LEU A 195 -10.91 5.30 21.20
C LEU A 195 -10.48 4.10 20.36
N ILE A 196 -9.21 3.71 20.42
CA ILE A 196 -8.68 2.57 19.67
C ILE A 196 -9.44 1.30 20.03
N ARG A 197 -9.66 1.03 21.33
CA ARG A 197 -10.41 -0.13 21.81
C ARG A 197 -11.83 -0.15 21.27
N ARG A 198 -12.51 1.00 21.18
CA ARG A 198 -13.88 1.11 20.66
C ARG A 198 -13.91 0.90 19.15
N TRP A 199 -12.96 1.42 18.39
CA TRP A 199 -12.86 1.16 16.96
C TRP A 199 -12.57 -0.30 16.63
N LEU A 200 -11.72 -0.96 17.41
CA LEU A 200 -11.45 -2.38 17.24
C LEU A 200 -12.71 -3.24 17.53
N LYS A 201 -13.53 -2.83 18.50
CA LYS A 201 -14.79 -3.51 18.87
C LYS A 201 -16.01 -2.99 18.11
N ALA A 202 -15.85 -2.00 17.23
CA ALA A 202 -16.97 -1.49 16.45
C ALA A 202 -17.62 -2.63 15.66
N GLY A 203 -18.94 -2.76 15.76
CA GLY A 203 -19.69 -3.78 15.04
C GLY A 203 -19.57 -3.61 13.53
N ILE A 204 -19.74 -4.69 12.82
CA ILE A 204 -19.75 -4.69 11.35
C ILE A 204 -21.20 -4.82 10.91
N MET A 205 -21.68 -3.83 10.17
CA MET A 205 -23.00 -3.86 9.56
C MET A 205 -22.93 -4.52 8.18
N GLU A 206 -23.61 -5.64 8.04
CA GLU A 206 -23.73 -6.42 6.81
C GLU A 206 -25.19 -6.80 6.59
N ASP A 207 -25.72 -6.49 5.41
CA ASP A 207 -27.12 -6.77 5.02
C ASP A 207 -28.19 -6.29 6.03
N GLY A 208 -27.91 -5.20 6.77
CA GLY A 208 -28.79 -4.61 7.78
C GLY A 208 -28.60 -5.14 9.20
N GLU A 209 -27.82 -6.19 9.39
CA GLU A 209 -27.49 -6.77 10.69
C GLU A 209 -26.13 -6.30 11.21
N ILE A 210 -26.02 -6.18 12.54
CA ILE A 210 -24.75 -5.79 13.20
C ILE A 210 -24.12 -7.03 13.82
N HIS A 211 -22.96 -7.41 13.30
CA HIS A 211 -22.14 -8.49 13.82
C HIS A 211 -21.03 -7.95 14.73
N ALA A 212 -20.77 -8.63 15.84
CA ALA A 212 -19.65 -8.28 16.71
C ALA A 212 -18.30 -8.49 16.01
N ASN A 213 -17.36 -7.54 16.19
CA ASN A 213 -16.00 -7.68 15.72
C ASN A 213 -15.09 -8.10 16.88
N THR A 214 -14.70 -9.37 16.92
CA THR A 214 -13.87 -9.94 18.00
C THR A 214 -12.39 -9.93 17.66
N GLU A 215 -12.02 -9.93 16.38
CA GLU A 215 -10.64 -9.95 15.88
C GLU A 215 -10.48 -9.04 14.66
N GLY A 216 -9.25 -8.63 14.43
CA GLY A 216 -8.89 -7.86 13.25
C GLY A 216 -9.19 -6.37 13.34
N THR A 217 -8.74 -5.65 12.33
CA THR A 217 -9.09 -4.26 12.10
C THR A 217 -9.89 -4.16 10.81
N PRO A 218 -10.97 -3.37 10.76
CA PRO A 218 -11.73 -3.18 9.54
C PRO A 218 -10.82 -2.67 8.40
N GLN A 219 -10.77 -3.39 7.29
CA GLN A 219 -10.05 -2.93 6.11
C GLN A 219 -10.74 -1.68 5.56
N GLY A 220 -10.10 -0.51 5.65
CA GLY A 220 -10.63 0.76 5.14
C GLY A 220 -10.72 1.87 6.18
N GLY A 221 -10.53 1.58 7.46
CA GLY A 221 -10.37 2.59 8.50
C GLY A 221 -9.07 3.40 8.31
N SER A 222 -9.15 4.71 8.50
CA SER A 222 -7.99 5.60 8.30
C SER A 222 -6.83 5.30 9.26
N ILE A 223 -7.12 4.78 10.44
CA ILE A 223 -6.12 4.42 11.46
C ILE A 223 -5.56 2.98 11.28
N SER A 224 -6.28 2.12 10.55
CA SER A 224 -5.94 0.69 10.44
C SER A 224 -4.54 0.44 9.88
N VAL A 225 -4.09 1.28 8.95
CA VAL A 225 -2.74 1.15 8.35
C VAL A 225 -1.64 1.43 9.37
N LEU A 226 -1.80 2.48 10.18
CA LEU A 226 -0.85 2.81 11.24
C LEU A 226 -0.79 1.69 12.30
N LEU A 227 -1.95 1.22 12.76
CA LEU A 227 -2.04 0.14 13.74
C LEU A 227 -1.45 -1.18 13.21
N SER A 228 -1.65 -1.46 11.91
CA SER A 228 -1.05 -2.60 11.23
C SER A 228 0.47 -2.50 11.16
N ASN A 229 1.00 -1.32 10.85
CA ASN A 229 2.44 -1.08 10.85
C ASN A 229 3.02 -1.20 12.26
N LEU A 230 2.32 -0.69 13.27
CA LEU A 230 2.72 -0.82 14.67
C LEU A 230 2.78 -2.29 15.10
N TYR A 231 1.77 -3.08 14.73
CA TYR A 231 1.74 -4.51 15.03
C TYR A 231 2.94 -5.24 14.44
N LEU A 232 3.20 -5.06 13.15
CA LEU A 232 4.32 -5.71 12.46
C LEU A 232 5.68 -5.15 12.87
N HIS A 233 5.75 -3.90 13.32
CA HIS A 233 6.97 -3.36 13.89
C HIS A 233 7.46 -4.19 15.09
N TYR A 234 6.58 -4.55 16.03
CA TYR A 234 6.95 -5.36 17.18
C TYR A 234 7.05 -6.85 16.87
N VAL A 235 6.16 -7.37 16.03
CA VAL A 235 6.11 -8.80 15.72
C VAL A 235 7.22 -9.22 14.77
N LEU A 236 7.51 -8.41 13.74
CA LEU A 236 8.41 -8.77 12.65
C LEU A 236 9.68 -7.90 12.61
N ASP A 237 9.53 -6.56 12.49
CA ASP A 237 10.65 -5.68 12.16
C ASP A 237 11.73 -5.68 13.26
N LEU A 238 11.33 -5.43 14.51
CA LEU A 238 12.24 -5.43 15.65
C LEU A 238 12.79 -6.82 15.94
N TRP A 239 11.96 -7.85 15.88
CA TRP A 239 12.39 -9.22 16.07
C TRP A 239 13.44 -9.64 15.03
N PHE A 240 13.17 -9.36 13.76
CA PHE A 240 14.11 -9.66 12.69
C PHE A 240 15.43 -8.91 12.90
N THR A 241 15.37 -7.61 13.17
CA THR A 241 16.55 -6.75 13.23
C THR A 241 17.40 -7.00 14.50
N LYS A 242 16.76 -7.18 15.67
CA LYS A 242 17.47 -7.26 16.95
C LYS A 242 17.74 -8.68 17.42
N VAL A 243 16.94 -9.66 16.94
CA VAL A 243 17.08 -11.05 17.38
C VAL A 243 17.57 -11.94 16.24
N VAL A 244 16.85 -11.98 15.10
CA VAL A 244 17.20 -12.92 14.02
C VAL A 244 18.57 -12.63 13.46
N LYS A 245 18.85 -11.36 13.10
CA LYS A 245 20.13 -10.99 12.45
C LYS A 245 21.35 -11.35 13.27
N THR A 246 21.28 -11.36 14.59
CA THR A 246 22.42 -11.72 15.47
C THR A 246 22.76 -13.21 15.46
N HIS A 247 21.84 -14.07 14.96
CA HIS A 247 22.02 -15.52 14.88
C HIS A 247 22.30 -16.02 13.45
N LEU A 248 22.42 -15.12 12.49
CA LEU A 248 22.70 -15.46 11.09
C LEU A 248 24.22 -15.48 10.84
N GLN A 249 24.63 -16.37 9.94
CA GLN A 249 26.02 -16.47 9.49
C GLN A 249 26.39 -15.41 8.46
N GLY A 250 25.40 -14.96 7.68
CA GLY A 250 25.58 -14.00 6.62
C GLY A 250 24.72 -12.75 6.73
N GLU A 251 24.86 -11.91 5.74
CA GLU A 251 24.05 -10.68 5.63
C GLU A 251 22.57 -11.02 5.37
N ALA A 252 21.67 -10.29 6.04
CA ALA A 252 20.24 -10.40 5.79
C ALA A 252 19.53 -9.04 5.87
N TYR A 253 18.52 -8.83 5.00
CA TYR A 253 17.83 -7.56 4.84
C TYR A 253 16.33 -7.81 4.67
N LEU A 254 15.52 -7.08 5.43
CA LEU A 254 14.05 -7.08 5.33
C LEU A 254 13.59 -5.85 4.55
N VAL A 255 12.66 -6.02 3.61
CA VAL A 255 11.92 -4.94 2.95
C VAL A 255 10.43 -5.26 3.06
N ARG A 256 9.67 -4.41 3.76
CA ARG A 256 8.25 -4.61 4.05
C ARG A 256 7.39 -3.46 3.56
N TYR A 257 6.27 -3.80 2.94
CA TYR A 257 5.24 -2.85 2.53
C TYR A 257 3.88 -3.30 3.09
N ILE A 258 3.53 -2.83 4.28
CA ILE A 258 2.40 -3.29 5.11
C ILE A 258 2.56 -4.80 5.40
N ASP A 259 1.72 -5.66 4.84
CA ASP A 259 1.70 -7.12 5.01
C ASP A 259 2.52 -7.89 3.96
N ASP A 260 2.89 -7.24 2.86
CA ASP A 260 3.73 -7.81 1.79
C ASP A 260 5.21 -7.54 2.10
N PHE A 261 6.03 -8.58 2.19
CA PHE A 261 7.44 -8.41 2.52
C PHE A 261 8.36 -9.44 1.89
N VAL A 262 9.62 -9.03 1.73
CA VAL A 262 10.70 -9.88 1.25
C VAL A 262 11.88 -9.81 2.19
N ILE A 263 12.56 -10.95 2.41
CA ILE A 263 13.79 -11.04 3.19
C ILE A 263 14.89 -11.57 2.29
N CYS A 264 15.93 -10.77 2.12
CA CYS A 264 17.13 -11.15 1.35
C CYS A 264 18.17 -11.78 2.29
N PHE A 265 18.81 -12.84 1.86
CA PHE A 265 19.84 -13.57 2.61
C PHE A 265 21.07 -13.85 1.78
N GLN A 266 22.22 -13.87 2.42
CA GLN A 266 23.45 -14.33 1.80
C GLN A 266 23.45 -15.86 1.63
N TYR A 267 23.13 -16.61 2.65
CA TYR A 267 23.20 -18.07 2.68
C TYR A 267 21.81 -18.73 2.70
N ARG A 268 21.72 -19.91 2.06
CA ARG A 268 20.51 -20.74 2.05
C ARG A 268 20.16 -21.27 3.42
N SER A 269 21.16 -21.70 4.19
CA SER A 269 20.98 -22.21 5.56
C SER A 269 20.26 -21.22 6.45
N ASP A 270 20.68 -19.95 6.41
CA ASP A 270 20.05 -18.87 7.16
C ASP A 270 18.60 -18.65 6.72
N ALA A 271 18.36 -18.61 5.40
CA ALA A 271 17.02 -18.44 4.85
C ALA A 271 16.05 -19.56 5.28
N MET A 272 16.48 -20.82 5.23
CA MET A 272 15.67 -21.98 5.66
C MET A 272 15.38 -21.94 7.15
N ARG A 273 16.39 -21.63 7.98
CA ARG A 273 16.23 -21.47 9.43
C ARG A 273 15.23 -20.38 9.76
N VAL A 274 15.38 -19.21 9.13
CA VAL A 274 14.45 -18.08 9.35
C VAL A 274 13.03 -18.42 8.90
N GLN A 275 12.84 -19.09 7.77
CA GLN A 275 11.52 -19.51 7.31
C GLN A 275 10.80 -20.39 8.34
N GLN A 276 11.51 -21.32 8.99
CA GLN A 276 10.94 -22.19 10.03
C GLN A 276 10.55 -21.41 11.30
N VAL A 277 11.45 -20.56 11.81
CA VAL A 277 11.18 -19.81 13.04
C VAL A 277 10.19 -18.66 12.82
N LEU A 278 10.12 -18.10 11.62
CA LEU A 278 9.17 -17.04 11.26
C LEU A 278 7.73 -17.51 11.42
N SER A 279 7.40 -18.71 10.96
CA SER A 279 6.04 -19.27 11.10
C SER A 279 5.65 -19.41 12.56
N LYS A 280 6.56 -19.92 13.42
CA LYS A 280 6.33 -20.03 14.86
C LYS A 280 6.18 -18.65 15.52
N ARG A 281 7.01 -17.68 15.11
CA ARG A 281 6.93 -16.30 15.61
C ARG A 281 5.59 -15.66 15.29
N LEU A 282 5.14 -15.75 14.06
CA LEU A 282 3.87 -15.19 13.60
C LEU A 282 2.67 -15.84 14.31
N ALA A 283 2.66 -17.16 14.45
CA ALA A 283 1.61 -17.90 15.14
C ALA A 283 1.42 -17.45 16.61
N LYS A 284 2.50 -17.11 17.32
CA LYS A 284 2.45 -16.56 18.68
C LYS A 284 1.60 -15.28 18.78
N PHE A 285 1.46 -14.54 17.68
CA PHE A 285 0.72 -13.29 17.60
C PHE A 285 -0.53 -13.40 16.74
N GLY A 286 -1.10 -14.59 16.57
CA GLY A 286 -2.32 -14.80 15.79
C GLY A 286 -2.16 -14.64 14.28
N LEU A 287 -0.92 -14.57 13.75
CA LEU A 287 -0.66 -14.38 12.33
C LEU A 287 -0.18 -15.69 11.68
N ALA A 288 -0.51 -15.85 10.39
CA ALA A 288 -0.04 -16.98 9.59
C ALA A 288 0.49 -16.52 8.23
N LEU A 289 1.50 -17.22 7.73
CA LEU A 289 1.96 -17.06 6.34
C LEU A 289 0.96 -17.67 5.36
N GLU A 290 0.81 -17.06 4.18
CA GLU A 290 0.06 -17.63 3.07
C GLU A 290 0.95 -18.65 2.32
N PRO A 291 0.68 -19.98 2.45
CA PRO A 291 1.60 -21.00 1.93
C PRO A 291 1.82 -20.89 0.41
N ASN A 292 0.77 -20.57 -0.34
CA ASN A 292 0.82 -20.47 -1.81
C ASN A 292 1.61 -19.24 -2.31
N LYS A 293 1.91 -18.30 -1.43
CA LYS A 293 2.65 -17.08 -1.74
C LYS A 293 3.97 -16.96 -1.00
N THR A 294 4.27 -17.89 -0.10
CA THR A 294 5.54 -17.92 0.61
C THR A 294 6.52 -18.81 -0.14
N LYS A 295 7.58 -18.21 -0.67
CA LYS A 295 8.53 -18.90 -1.53
C LYS A 295 9.96 -18.48 -1.24
N LEU A 296 10.83 -19.47 -1.07
CA LEU A 296 12.29 -19.25 -1.01
C LEU A 296 12.88 -19.43 -2.41
N VAL A 297 13.51 -18.37 -2.91
CA VAL A 297 14.03 -18.27 -4.28
C VAL A 297 15.52 -18.01 -4.24
N GLU A 298 16.29 -18.75 -5.05
CA GLU A 298 17.69 -18.43 -5.30
C GLU A 298 17.75 -17.21 -6.24
N PHE A 299 18.34 -16.11 -5.74
CA PHE A 299 18.32 -14.84 -6.42
C PHE A 299 19.58 -14.03 -6.10
N GLY A 300 20.12 -13.34 -7.09
CA GLY A 300 21.32 -12.51 -6.91
C GLY A 300 22.35 -12.71 -8.03
N ARG A 301 23.53 -12.18 -7.80
CA ARG A 301 24.61 -12.12 -8.82
C ARG A 301 24.99 -13.48 -9.43
N PHE A 302 24.90 -14.54 -8.66
CA PHE A 302 25.31 -15.89 -9.06
C PHE A 302 24.14 -16.81 -9.48
N ALA A 303 22.90 -16.37 -9.30
CA ALA A 303 21.71 -17.19 -9.57
C ALA A 303 21.65 -17.70 -11.03
N ASP A 304 22.13 -16.90 -11.99
CA ASP A 304 22.19 -17.27 -13.41
C ASP A 304 23.14 -18.47 -13.65
N ARG A 305 24.35 -18.42 -13.09
CA ARG A 305 25.34 -19.51 -13.17
C ARG A 305 24.83 -20.79 -12.50
N HIS A 306 24.19 -20.65 -11.34
CA HIS A 306 23.64 -21.80 -10.60
C HIS A 306 22.41 -22.41 -11.32
N ALA A 307 21.57 -21.60 -11.95
CA ALA A 307 20.48 -22.09 -12.77
C ALA A 307 20.99 -22.93 -13.97
N GLN A 308 22.01 -22.42 -14.68
CA GLN A 308 22.63 -23.11 -15.80
C GLN A 308 23.27 -24.46 -15.37
N LYS A 309 24.00 -24.50 -14.24
CA LYS A 309 24.56 -25.74 -13.68
C LYS A 309 23.49 -26.80 -13.38
N ARG A 310 22.24 -26.39 -13.10
CA ARG A 310 21.09 -27.29 -12.88
C ARG A 310 20.26 -27.54 -14.14
N GLY A 311 20.78 -27.22 -15.33
CA GLY A 311 20.07 -27.39 -16.60
C GLY A 311 18.88 -26.44 -16.81
N ARG A 312 18.73 -25.40 -15.99
CA ARG A 312 17.68 -24.39 -16.15
C ARG A 312 18.16 -23.24 -17.04
N LYS A 313 17.37 -22.85 -18.03
CA LYS A 313 17.69 -21.75 -18.95
C LYS A 313 17.78 -20.38 -18.26
N ARG A 314 17.09 -20.18 -17.14
CA ARG A 314 17.01 -18.88 -16.44
C ARG A 314 16.83 -19.08 -14.94
N PRO A 315 17.29 -18.12 -14.10
CA PRO A 315 16.96 -18.09 -12.68
C PRO A 315 15.47 -17.91 -12.44
N GLU A 316 15.05 -18.21 -11.23
CA GLU A 316 13.70 -17.93 -10.76
C GLU A 316 13.44 -16.42 -10.66
N THR A 317 12.18 -16.05 -10.50
CA THR A 317 11.74 -14.65 -10.40
C THR A 317 10.99 -14.43 -9.09
N LEU A 318 11.06 -13.20 -8.59
CA LEU A 318 10.32 -12.74 -7.40
C LEU A 318 9.09 -11.95 -7.81
N TYR A 319 8.08 -11.94 -6.95
CA TYR A 319 6.89 -11.12 -7.09
C TYR A 319 6.80 -10.16 -5.90
N PHE A 320 6.88 -8.86 -6.15
CA PHE A 320 6.75 -7.86 -5.10
C PHE A 320 6.10 -6.59 -5.65
N LEU A 321 5.11 -6.07 -4.93
CA LEU A 321 4.38 -4.83 -5.26
C LEU A 321 3.88 -4.74 -6.71
N GLY A 322 3.45 -5.88 -7.28
CA GLY A 322 2.90 -5.94 -8.64
C GLY A 322 3.93 -5.96 -9.75
N PHE A 323 5.18 -6.18 -9.41
CA PHE A 323 6.26 -6.41 -10.36
C PHE A 323 6.76 -7.84 -10.27
N THR A 324 7.17 -8.38 -11.41
CA THR A 324 8.05 -9.55 -11.50
C THR A 324 9.48 -9.02 -11.55
N ILE A 325 10.28 -9.38 -10.57
CA ILE A 325 11.69 -9.00 -10.43
C ILE A 325 12.54 -10.17 -10.93
N TYR A 326 13.58 -9.90 -11.72
CA TYR A 326 14.39 -10.92 -12.35
C TYR A 326 15.86 -10.52 -12.46
N CYS A 327 16.74 -11.52 -12.47
CA CYS A 327 18.17 -11.33 -12.70
C CYS A 327 18.42 -11.03 -14.17
N THR A 328 19.27 -10.03 -14.46
CA THR A 328 19.66 -9.64 -15.83
C THR A 328 21.06 -9.04 -15.84
N ARG A 329 21.55 -8.64 -17.01
CA ARG A 329 22.80 -7.93 -17.20
C ARG A 329 22.58 -6.63 -17.95
N ASN A 330 23.43 -5.65 -17.72
CA ASN A 330 23.45 -4.43 -18.51
C ASN A 330 24.23 -4.66 -19.83
N LEU A 331 24.31 -3.64 -20.68
CA LEU A 331 25.04 -3.71 -21.95
C LEU A 331 26.55 -3.99 -21.79
N LYS A 332 27.11 -3.66 -20.62
CA LYS A 332 28.52 -3.94 -20.27
C LYS A 332 28.71 -5.34 -19.63
N GLY A 333 27.67 -6.18 -19.59
CA GLY A 333 27.73 -7.52 -19.01
C GLY A 333 27.60 -7.57 -17.47
N ASN A 334 27.54 -6.43 -16.77
CA ASN A 334 27.42 -6.38 -15.32
C ASN A 334 26.03 -6.82 -14.84
N TYR A 335 25.99 -7.49 -13.70
CA TYR A 335 24.75 -7.91 -13.04
C TYR A 335 23.81 -6.72 -12.77
N GLN A 336 22.54 -6.90 -13.01
CA GLN A 336 21.50 -5.91 -12.78
C GLN A 336 20.17 -6.58 -12.43
N VAL A 337 19.39 -5.94 -11.58
CA VAL A 337 18.02 -6.36 -11.30
C VAL A 337 17.08 -5.74 -12.33
N GLY A 338 16.23 -6.57 -12.93
CA GLY A 338 15.22 -6.15 -13.89
C GLY A 338 13.84 -6.16 -13.28
N PHE A 339 13.01 -5.21 -13.68
CA PHE A 339 11.60 -5.12 -13.29
C PHE A 339 10.72 -5.25 -14.52
N ARG A 340 9.63 -5.98 -14.39
CA ARG A 340 8.54 -6.00 -15.38
C ARG A 340 7.20 -6.06 -14.68
N THR A 341 6.19 -5.44 -15.23
CA THR A 341 4.82 -5.57 -14.72
C THR A 341 4.42 -7.04 -14.67
N GLU A 342 3.91 -7.50 -13.55
CA GLU A 342 3.40 -8.86 -13.38
C GLU A 342 2.37 -9.18 -14.46
N LYS A 343 2.48 -10.37 -15.08
CA LYS A 343 1.69 -10.78 -16.26
C LYS A 343 0.19 -10.65 -16.03
N SER A 344 -0.29 -11.06 -14.87
CA SER A 344 -1.70 -10.99 -14.48
C SER A 344 -2.18 -9.52 -14.37
N ARG A 345 -1.38 -8.65 -13.76
CA ARG A 345 -1.67 -7.22 -13.62
C ARG A 345 -1.65 -6.49 -14.95
N LEU A 346 -0.68 -6.82 -15.82
CA LEU A 346 -0.60 -6.26 -17.17
C LEU A 346 -1.85 -6.61 -17.99
N ARG A 347 -2.27 -7.89 -17.98
CA ARG A 347 -3.49 -8.35 -18.65
C ARG A 347 -4.71 -7.61 -18.13
N ARG A 348 -4.87 -7.50 -16.81
CA ARG A 348 -5.99 -6.77 -16.20
C ARG A 348 -6.02 -5.29 -16.58
N SER A 349 -4.87 -4.63 -16.60
CA SER A 349 -4.78 -3.22 -17.02
C SER A 349 -5.25 -3.03 -18.46
N ILE A 350 -4.84 -3.93 -19.36
CA ILE A 350 -5.26 -3.92 -20.77
C ILE A 350 -6.78 -4.16 -20.88
N MET A 351 -7.32 -5.14 -20.16
CA MET A 351 -8.76 -5.43 -20.17
C MET A 351 -9.57 -4.25 -19.65
N LYS A 352 -9.21 -3.66 -18.51
CA LYS A 352 -9.89 -2.49 -17.96
C LYS A 352 -9.89 -1.29 -18.91
N LEU A 353 -8.78 -1.06 -19.61
CA LEU A 353 -8.69 0.00 -20.62
C LEU A 353 -9.59 -0.31 -21.82
N SER A 354 -9.64 -1.57 -22.28
CA SER A 354 -10.53 -1.99 -23.36
C SER A 354 -12.01 -1.81 -22.98
N ASP A 355 -12.39 -2.16 -21.75
CA ASP A 355 -13.76 -1.99 -21.24
C ASP A 355 -14.12 -0.50 -21.08
N LEU A 356 -13.17 0.33 -20.65
CA LEU A 356 -13.33 1.76 -20.59
C LEU A 356 -13.63 2.33 -21.99
N MET A 357 -12.82 1.98 -22.98
CA MET A 357 -12.99 2.44 -24.36
C MET A 357 -14.34 1.98 -24.96
N ARG A 358 -14.78 0.76 -24.66
CA ARG A 358 -16.09 0.26 -25.09
C ARG A 358 -17.24 1.08 -24.50
N ARG A 359 -17.17 1.39 -23.20
CA ARG A 359 -18.21 2.19 -22.51
C ARG A 359 -18.29 3.61 -23.01
N MET A 360 -17.14 4.23 -23.30
CA MET A 360 -17.10 5.64 -23.73
C MET A 360 -17.06 5.83 -25.26
N ARG A 361 -17.31 4.76 -26.04
CA ARG A 361 -17.19 4.81 -27.52
C ARG A 361 -18.05 5.90 -28.17
N HIS A 362 -19.20 6.25 -27.57
CA HIS A 362 -20.13 7.26 -28.10
C HIS A 362 -19.82 8.69 -27.67
N LEU A 363 -18.92 8.88 -26.68
CA LEU A 363 -18.52 10.20 -26.22
C LEU A 363 -17.73 10.95 -27.30
N PRO A 364 -17.68 12.29 -27.25
CA PRO A 364 -16.80 13.08 -28.10
C PRO A 364 -15.34 12.62 -27.99
N VAL A 365 -14.58 12.64 -29.07
CA VAL A 365 -13.19 12.17 -29.14
C VAL A 365 -12.32 12.88 -28.08
N LYS A 366 -12.52 14.18 -27.89
CA LYS A 366 -11.82 14.98 -26.88
C LYS A 366 -11.99 14.41 -25.47
N GLU A 367 -13.21 14.05 -25.09
CA GLU A 367 -13.50 13.46 -23.77
C GLU A 367 -12.90 12.07 -23.60
N GLN A 368 -12.93 11.25 -24.67
CA GLN A 368 -12.30 9.94 -24.66
C GLN A 368 -10.80 10.07 -24.39
N VAL A 369 -10.11 10.98 -25.04
CA VAL A 369 -8.66 11.18 -24.87
C VAL A 369 -8.33 11.69 -23.48
N ILE A 370 -9.12 12.61 -22.92
CA ILE A 370 -8.94 13.08 -21.53
C ILE A 370 -9.01 11.90 -20.56
N ASN A 371 -10.03 11.03 -20.70
CA ASN A 371 -10.21 9.87 -19.83
C ASN A 371 -9.10 8.83 -20.03
N LEU A 372 -8.71 8.51 -21.28
CA LEU A 372 -7.61 7.59 -21.56
C LEU A 372 -6.29 8.11 -21.01
N ASN A 373 -5.97 9.39 -21.22
CA ASN A 373 -4.74 9.99 -20.76
C ASN A 373 -4.66 10.04 -19.23
N ARG A 374 -5.79 10.21 -18.52
CA ARG A 374 -5.84 10.10 -17.05
C ARG A 374 -5.40 8.72 -16.59
N VAL A 375 -5.95 7.66 -17.21
CA VAL A 375 -5.60 6.28 -16.85
C VAL A 375 -4.18 5.92 -17.26
N LEU A 376 -3.74 6.33 -18.46
CA LEU A 376 -2.37 6.10 -18.93
C LEU A 376 -1.33 6.79 -18.07
N ARG A 377 -1.54 8.06 -17.66
CA ARG A 377 -0.67 8.76 -16.73
C ARG A 377 -0.53 8.02 -15.41
N GLY A 378 -1.64 7.58 -14.81
CA GLY A 378 -1.61 6.80 -13.58
C GLY A 378 -0.87 5.46 -13.75
N HIS A 379 -1.08 4.78 -14.89
CA HIS A 379 -0.38 3.53 -15.19
C HIS A 379 1.13 3.74 -15.36
N TYR A 380 1.55 4.79 -16.07
CA TYR A 380 2.97 5.09 -16.26
C TYR A 380 3.63 5.64 -14.99
N ALA A 381 2.89 6.39 -14.17
CA ALA A 381 3.37 6.85 -12.88
C ALA A 381 3.77 5.70 -11.96
N TYR A 382 2.99 4.61 -11.94
CA TYR A 382 3.27 3.44 -11.10
C TYR A 382 4.24 2.45 -11.75
N TYR A 383 3.99 2.07 -13.01
CA TYR A 383 4.76 1.03 -13.71
C TYR A 383 5.95 1.57 -14.51
N GLY A 384 6.17 2.87 -14.52
CA GLY A 384 7.25 3.53 -15.27
C GLY A 384 8.63 3.42 -14.61
N ILE A 385 9.02 2.21 -14.21
CA ILE A 385 10.31 1.88 -13.59
C ILE A 385 11.30 1.33 -14.61
N ALA A 386 12.58 1.46 -14.32
CA ALA A 386 13.68 0.94 -15.14
C ALA A 386 13.43 -0.51 -15.61
N ARG A 387 13.80 -0.84 -16.85
CA ARG A 387 13.60 -2.14 -17.52
C ARG A 387 12.14 -2.51 -17.85
N ASN A 388 11.13 -1.77 -17.41
CA ASN A 388 9.73 -2.08 -17.68
C ASN A 388 9.11 -1.40 -18.91
N PHE A 389 9.90 -0.66 -19.68
CA PHE A 389 9.41 0.11 -20.84
C PHE A 389 8.64 -0.75 -21.87
N ARG A 390 9.09 -2.00 -22.09
CA ARG A 390 8.39 -2.93 -23.00
C ARG A 390 6.94 -3.21 -22.58
N ALA A 391 6.69 -3.32 -21.28
CA ALA A 391 5.33 -3.53 -20.76
C ALA A 391 4.46 -2.27 -20.96
N LEU A 392 5.01 -1.08 -20.72
CA LEU A 392 4.33 0.19 -20.97
C LEU A 392 3.98 0.35 -22.46
N LYS A 393 4.92 0.08 -23.35
CA LYS A 393 4.72 0.12 -24.82
C LYS A 393 3.65 -0.89 -25.26
N LYS A 394 3.58 -2.07 -24.60
CA LYS A 394 2.53 -3.05 -24.89
C LYS A 394 1.14 -2.53 -24.51
N VAL A 395 0.99 -1.86 -23.35
CA VAL A 395 -0.27 -1.21 -22.95
C VAL A 395 -0.65 -0.15 -23.97
N TYR A 396 0.27 0.76 -24.29
CA TYR A 396 0.04 1.84 -25.25
C TYR A 396 -0.45 1.33 -26.61
N ARG A 397 0.26 0.35 -27.21
CA ARG A 397 -0.11 -0.26 -28.50
C ARG A 397 -1.48 -0.93 -28.45
N ASN A 398 -1.84 -1.57 -27.33
CA ASN A 398 -3.18 -2.14 -27.17
C ASN A 398 -4.25 -1.05 -27.10
N VAL A 399 -3.97 0.07 -26.42
CA VAL A 399 -4.90 1.21 -26.37
C VAL A 399 -5.10 1.78 -27.78
N GLU A 400 -4.04 2.02 -28.55
CA GLU A 400 -4.16 2.52 -29.93
C GLU A 400 -5.04 1.61 -30.79
N ARG A 401 -4.75 0.30 -30.80
CA ARG A 401 -5.52 -0.67 -31.59
C ARG A 401 -6.99 -0.75 -31.16
N CYS A 402 -7.25 -0.84 -29.86
CA CYS A 402 -8.59 -0.92 -29.34
C CYS A 402 -9.37 0.37 -29.57
N TRP A 403 -8.75 1.52 -29.36
CA TRP A 403 -9.37 2.82 -29.57
C TRP A 403 -9.74 3.04 -31.04
N ARG A 404 -8.83 2.75 -31.98
CA ARG A 404 -9.12 2.76 -33.41
C ARG A 404 -10.36 1.90 -33.74
N LYS A 405 -10.40 0.64 -33.24
CA LYS A 405 -11.54 -0.26 -33.42
C LYS A 405 -12.85 0.31 -32.87
N MET A 406 -12.81 0.95 -31.68
CA MET A 406 -14.00 1.54 -31.06
C MET A 406 -14.50 2.79 -31.83
N LEU A 407 -13.59 3.58 -32.40
CA LEU A 407 -13.97 4.71 -33.28
C LEU A 407 -14.61 4.21 -34.54
N GLY A 408 -14.10 3.16 -35.19
CA GLY A 408 -14.68 2.57 -36.38
C GLY A 408 -16.03 1.88 -36.14
N SER A 409 -16.32 1.44 -34.90
CA SER A 409 -17.60 0.79 -34.58
C SER A 409 -18.77 1.77 -34.32
N ARG A 410 -18.61 3.06 -34.58
CA ARG A 410 -19.65 4.07 -34.40
C ARG A 410 -20.66 4.12 -35.55
N ASN A 411 -20.21 3.83 -36.76
CA ASN A 411 -21.02 3.87 -38.00
C ASN A 411 -21.04 2.48 -38.64
N ARG A 412 -22.14 2.13 -39.29
CA ARG A 412 -22.28 0.86 -40.03
C ARG A 412 -21.28 0.75 -41.19
N GLU A 413 -20.92 1.87 -41.82
CA GLU A 413 -19.99 1.95 -42.97
C GLU A 413 -18.55 2.27 -42.60
N GLY A 414 -18.26 2.54 -41.32
CA GLY A 414 -17.03 3.22 -40.91
C GLY A 414 -15.93 2.34 -40.43
N GLN A 415 -15.09 1.80 -41.31
CA GLN A 415 -13.75 1.38 -40.92
C GLN A 415 -12.84 2.62 -40.80
N VAL A 416 -12.41 2.93 -39.57
CA VAL A 416 -11.33 3.91 -39.35
C VAL A 416 -10.02 3.29 -39.78
N THR A 417 -9.46 3.72 -40.92
CA THR A 417 -8.13 3.30 -41.40
C THR A 417 -7.04 3.82 -40.46
N TRP A 418 -5.82 3.29 -40.57
CA TRP A 418 -4.70 3.79 -39.78
C TRP A 418 -4.36 5.25 -40.09
N ASP A 419 -4.48 5.68 -41.34
CA ASP A 419 -4.20 7.06 -41.75
C ASP A 419 -5.19 8.07 -41.16
N VAL A 420 -6.47 7.74 -41.17
CA VAL A 420 -7.50 8.54 -40.49
C VAL A 420 -7.27 8.56 -38.98
N PHE A 421 -6.93 7.41 -38.38
CA PHE A 421 -6.65 7.32 -36.96
C PHE A 421 -5.40 8.13 -36.57
N LEU A 422 -4.37 8.16 -37.38
CA LEU A 422 -3.17 8.97 -37.15
C LEU A 422 -3.50 10.48 -37.17
N LYS A 423 -4.35 10.94 -38.12
CA LYS A 423 -4.85 12.32 -38.14
C LYS A 423 -5.62 12.65 -36.85
N ILE A 424 -6.52 11.77 -36.41
CA ILE A 424 -7.24 11.92 -35.14
C ILE A 424 -6.26 12.01 -33.95
N LYS A 425 -5.23 11.15 -33.92
CA LYS A 425 -4.25 11.11 -32.85
C LYS A 425 -3.33 12.34 -32.86
N THR A 426 -3.10 12.98 -34.01
CA THR A 426 -2.38 14.24 -34.10
C THR A 426 -3.18 15.38 -33.46
N CYS A 427 -4.48 15.45 -33.70
CA CYS A 427 -5.36 16.45 -33.06
C CYS A 427 -5.60 16.14 -31.56
N TYR A 428 -5.67 14.86 -31.20
CA TYR A 428 -5.98 14.38 -29.86
C TYR A 428 -4.93 13.38 -29.38
N PRO A 429 -3.75 13.85 -28.95
CA PRO A 429 -2.61 12.97 -28.66
C PRO A 429 -2.82 12.11 -27.40
N LEU A 430 -2.52 10.84 -27.54
CA LEU A 430 -2.43 9.91 -26.40
C LEU A 430 -1.12 10.09 -25.66
N GLN A 431 -1.20 10.01 -24.34
CA GLN A 431 -0.04 10.07 -23.46
C GLN A 431 0.96 8.96 -23.80
N GLN A 432 2.15 9.34 -24.25
CA GLN A 432 3.23 8.41 -24.57
C GLN A 432 3.78 7.70 -23.33
N PRO A 433 4.20 6.42 -23.45
CA PRO A 433 4.84 5.71 -22.36
C PRO A 433 6.14 6.40 -21.95
N LYS A 434 6.30 6.60 -20.64
CA LYS A 434 7.46 7.26 -20.05
C LYS A 434 7.98 6.46 -18.87
N LEU A 435 9.31 6.34 -18.73
CA LEU A 435 9.94 5.88 -17.50
C LEU A 435 10.01 7.05 -16.52
N VAL A 436 9.29 6.93 -15.42
CA VAL A 436 9.30 7.92 -14.32
C VAL A 436 10.55 7.72 -13.45
N LEU A 437 10.96 6.45 -13.29
CA LEU A 437 12.12 6.03 -12.54
C LEU A 437 13.12 5.27 -13.44
N PRO A 438 13.93 5.96 -14.25
CA PRO A 438 15.07 5.35 -14.90
C PRO A 438 16.09 4.91 -13.86
N TYR A 439 17.05 4.06 -14.24
CA TYR A 439 17.94 3.38 -13.30
C TYR A 439 18.70 4.33 -12.35
N PRO A 440 19.30 5.45 -12.80
CA PRO A 440 19.98 6.37 -11.89
C PRO A 440 19.04 6.98 -10.84
N ARG A 441 17.82 7.35 -11.25
CA ARG A 441 16.82 7.90 -10.32
C ARG A 441 16.28 6.83 -9.38
N LEU A 442 16.17 5.58 -9.82
CA LEU A 442 15.77 4.47 -8.98
C LEU A 442 16.78 4.25 -7.84
N GLN A 443 18.09 4.29 -8.15
CA GLN A 443 19.13 4.18 -7.13
C GLN A 443 19.13 5.35 -6.15
N ALA A 444 18.92 6.57 -6.62
CA ALA A 444 18.93 7.77 -5.80
C ALA A 444 17.82 7.84 -4.74
N ILE A 445 16.72 7.11 -4.92
CA ILE A 445 15.60 7.09 -3.97
C ILE A 445 15.60 5.90 -3.00
N ALA A 446 16.62 5.03 -3.08
CA ALA A 446 16.77 3.90 -2.16
C ALA A 446 17.02 4.41 -0.73
N VAL A 447 16.44 3.71 0.26
CA VAL A 447 16.60 3.98 1.69
C VAL A 447 17.34 2.79 2.29
N LEU A 448 18.62 2.97 2.62
CA LEU A 448 19.50 1.92 3.17
C LEU A 448 19.92 2.23 4.59
#